data_1f80e667db6b9e53be7178754c9315a6
#
_entry.id   1f80e667db6b9e53be7178754c9315a6
#
_cell.length_a   1.000
_cell.length_b   1.000
_cell.length_c   1.000
_cell.angle_alpha   90.00
_cell.angle_beta   90.00
_cell.angle_gamma   90.00
#
_symmetry.space_group_name_H-M   'P 1'
#
loop_
_entity.id
_entity.type
_entity.pdbx_description
1 polymer ?
#
loop_
_entity_poly.entity_id
_entity_poly.type
_entity_poly.pdbx_seq_one_letter_code
_entity_poly.pdbx_strand_id
1 'polypeptide(L)'
;MNPSDIETIELLSPAAPAQAPRPLFILLHDAGAAAVDMLELGRLLGDAFAESAGLLPQGLTGSAADGESLAALAGRVEALAAYVRLQQQRFGVLQSDTALAGLGAGSTLALALGGAHDGLVGRVLAFGGGYAVWPAAAPALTTLHLLHGADDSVASVARIRADFAHLMELGADATLDVVSSAGHGLHPAVMDQAVTRLQTCVPLRFWKSL
;
A
#
# COMPACT_ATOMS: atom_id res chain seq x y z
N MET A 1 -18.72 -8.72 0.95
CA MET A 1 -18.84 -7.41 0.25
C MET A 1 -18.59 -7.68 -1.23
N ASN A 2 -19.49 -7.22 -2.12
CA ASN A 2 -19.25 -7.34 -3.55
C ASN A 2 -18.25 -6.25 -3.97
N PRO A 3 -17.13 -6.59 -4.64
CA PRO A 3 -16.11 -5.61 -5.03
C PRO A 3 -16.62 -4.51 -5.97
N SER A 4 -17.73 -4.75 -6.69
CA SER A 4 -18.36 -3.75 -7.56
C SER A 4 -19.13 -2.66 -6.80
N ASP A 5 -19.50 -2.92 -5.54
CA ASP A 5 -20.33 -2.03 -4.73
C ASP A 5 -19.51 -1.14 -3.80
N ILE A 6 -18.15 -1.25 -3.87
CA ILE A 6 -17.25 -0.44 -3.05
C ILE A 6 -17.21 0.97 -3.62
N GLU A 7 -17.73 1.93 -2.83
CA GLU A 7 -17.65 3.35 -3.15
C GLU A 7 -16.16 3.74 -3.28
N THR A 8 -15.79 4.37 -4.39
CA THR A 8 -14.40 4.68 -4.72
C THR A 8 -14.28 6.10 -5.28
N ILE A 9 -13.40 6.90 -4.69
CA ILE A 9 -12.98 8.17 -5.30
C ILE A 9 -11.91 7.84 -6.36
N GLU A 10 -12.11 8.34 -7.57
CA GLU A 10 -11.18 8.14 -8.70
C GLU A 10 -10.42 9.43 -8.99
N LEU A 11 -9.10 9.33 -9.05
CA LEU A 11 -8.19 10.39 -9.42
C LEU A 11 -7.48 9.97 -10.71
N LEU A 12 -7.80 10.62 -11.81
CA LEU A 12 -7.12 10.39 -13.08
C LEU A 12 -6.14 11.55 -13.32
N SER A 13 -4.89 11.24 -13.54
CA SER A 13 -3.92 12.26 -13.97
C SER A 13 -4.30 12.79 -15.34
N PRO A 14 -4.03 14.09 -15.66
CA PRO A 14 -4.46 14.69 -16.90
C PRO A 14 -3.95 13.99 -18.17
N ALA A 15 -2.80 13.33 -18.09
CA ALA A 15 -2.20 12.58 -19.18
C ALA A 15 -2.48 11.06 -19.10
N ALA A 16 -3.26 10.61 -18.09
CA ALA A 16 -3.56 9.18 -17.94
C ALA A 16 -4.40 8.71 -19.14
N PRO A 17 -3.98 7.65 -19.83
CA PRO A 17 -4.80 7.05 -20.88
C PRO A 17 -6.06 6.42 -20.27
N ALA A 18 -7.17 6.41 -21.00
CA ALA A 18 -8.42 5.77 -20.58
C ALA A 18 -8.27 4.26 -20.35
N GLN A 19 -7.28 3.65 -21.02
CA GLN A 19 -6.89 2.26 -20.85
C GLN A 19 -5.41 2.17 -20.45
N ALA A 20 -5.09 1.24 -19.53
CA ALA A 20 -3.74 0.96 -19.06
C ALA A 20 -2.99 2.19 -18.50
N PRO A 21 -3.60 2.98 -17.54
CA PRO A 21 -2.85 4.00 -16.82
C PRO A 21 -1.67 3.33 -16.08
N ARG A 22 -0.52 4.03 -15.98
CA ARG A 22 0.69 3.46 -15.35
C ARG A 22 1.38 4.48 -14.47
N PRO A 23 1.51 4.15 -13.17
CA PRO A 23 0.93 3.01 -12.45
C PRO A 23 -0.55 3.21 -12.07
N LEU A 24 -1.22 2.10 -11.71
CA LEU A 24 -2.51 2.13 -11.02
C LEU A 24 -2.24 2.12 -9.51
N PHE A 25 -2.62 3.18 -8.81
CA PHE A 25 -2.53 3.28 -7.36
C PHE A 25 -3.88 2.94 -6.72
N ILE A 26 -3.86 2.10 -5.69
CA ILE A 26 -5.02 1.85 -4.82
C ILE A 26 -4.63 2.29 -3.41
N LEU A 27 -5.36 3.28 -2.86
CA LEU A 27 -4.99 3.99 -1.65
C LEU A 27 -5.98 3.67 -0.53
N LEU A 28 -5.49 3.04 0.55
CA LEU A 28 -6.28 2.51 1.66
C LEU A 28 -6.13 3.42 2.88
N HIS A 29 -7.24 4.01 3.33
CA HIS A 29 -7.28 4.88 4.50
C HIS A 29 -7.06 4.11 5.81
N ASP A 30 -6.86 4.80 6.92
CA ASP A 30 -6.73 4.21 8.25
C ASP A 30 -8.09 3.76 8.79
N ALA A 31 -8.08 2.96 9.87
CA ALA A 31 -9.28 2.51 10.57
C ALA A 31 -10.06 3.71 11.13
N GLY A 32 -11.37 3.74 10.85
CA GLY A 32 -12.25 4.83 11.27
C GLY A 32 -12.08 6.15 10.50
N ALA A 33 -11.15 6.20 9.54
CA ALA A 33 -10.96 7.31 8.62
C ALA A 33 -11.84 7.14 7.36
N ALA A 34 -11.69 8.03 6.39
CA ALA A 34 -12.44 8.02 5.13
C ALA A 34 -11.49 8.02 3.92
N ALA A 35 -12.00 7.55 2.78
CA ALA A 35 -11.24 7.57 1.52
C ALA A 35 -10.71 8.96 1.17
N VAL A 36 -11.45 10.02 1.51
CA VAL A 36 -11.06 11.42 1.29
C VAL A 36 -9.74 11.80 1.99
N ASP A 37 -9.38 11.14 3.09
CA ASP A 37 -8.14 11.41 3.84
C ASP A 37 -6.88 10.98 3.06
N MET A 38 -7.05 10.15 2.00
CA MET A 38 -5.96 9.74 1.11
C MET A 38 -5.79 10.67 -0.12
N LEU A 39 -6.60 11.74 -0.24
CA LEU A 39 -6.56 12.63 -1.40
C LEU A 39 -5.22 13.34 -1.60
N GLU A 40 -4.57 13.75 -0.51
CA GLU A 40 -3.29 14.45 -0.58
C GLU A 40 -2.21 13.53 -1.20
N LEU A 41 -2.10 12.30 -0.70
CA LEU A 41 -1.21 11.30 -1.27
C LEU A 41 -1.58 10.97 -2.72
N GLY A 42 -2.88 10.82 -3.02
CA GLY A 42 -3.34 10.52 -4.37
C GLY A 42 -2.98 11.62 -5.38
N ARG A 43 -3.08 12.89 -4.99
CA ARG A 43 -2.67 14.02 -5.82
C ARG A 43 -1.16 14.07 -6.02
N LEU A 44 -0.39 13.91 -4.94
CA LEU A 44 1.08 13.87 -5.02
C LEU A 44 1.56 12.76 -5.97
N LEU A 45 0.98 11.57 -5.88
CA LEU A 45 1.31 10.47 -6.80
C LEU A 45 0.88 10.77 -8.23
N GLY A 46 -0.28 11.40 -8.44
CA GLY A 46 -0.74 11.84 -9.76
C GLY A 46 0.19 12.87 -10.40
N ASP A 47 0.69 13.82 -9.61
CA ASP A 47 1.65 14.84 -10.08
C ASP A 47 3.02 14.22 -10.40
N ALA A 48 3.46 13.24 -9.62
CA ALA A 48 4.74 12.57 -9.82
C ALA A 48 4.73 11.55 -10.98
N PHE A 49 3.55 11.02 -11.33
CA PHE A 49 3.35 9.98 -12.35
C PHE A 49 2.20 10.39 -13.31
N ALA A 50 2.53 11.15 -14.34
CA ALA A 50 1.56 11.83 -15.21
C ALA A 50 0.57 10.91 -15.96
N GLU A 51 0.88 9.61 -16.11
CA GLU A 51 0.00 8.62 -16.76
C GLU A 51 -0.74 7.73 -15.76
N SER A 52 -0.69 8.06 -14.45
CA SER A 52 -1.26 7.23 -13.39
C SER A 52 -2.77 7.42 -13.21
N ALA A 53 -3.38 6.43 -12.55
CA ALA A 53 -4.71 6.56 -11.97
C ALA A 53 -4.65 6.18 -10.47
N GLY A 54 -5.38 6.93 -9.64
CA GLY A 54 -5.54 6.68 -8.22
C GLY A 54 -6.97 6.25 -7.89
N LEU A 55 -7.13 5.19 -7.12
CA LEU A 55 -8.40 4.68 -6.63
C LEU A 55 -8.38 4.69 -5.10
N LEU A 56 -9.32 5.37 -4.48
CA LEU A 56 -9.46 5.50 -3.04
C LEU A 56 -10.76 4.78 -2.60
N PRO A 57 -10.72 3.46 -2.35
CA PRO A 57 -11.90 2.73 -1.93
C PRO A 57 -12.27 3.03 -0.49
N GLN A 58 -13.59 3.14 -0.21
CA GLN A 58 -14.14 3.32 1.12
C GLN A 58 -14.50 1.97 1.76
N GLY A 59 -14.25 1.82 3.07
CA GLY A 59 -14.81 0.74 3.88
C GLY A 59 -14.09 -0.61 3.84
N LEU A 60 -12.94 -0.70 3.19
CA LEU A 60 -12.12 -1.94 3.19
C LEU A 60 -11.31 -2.12 4.48
N THR A 61 -10.99 -1.05 5.19
CA THR A 61 -10.03 -1.03 6.31
C THR A 61 -10.63 -1.28 7.70
N GLY A 62 -11.95 -1.41 7.82
CA GLY A 62 -12.62 -1.66 9.09
C GLY A 62 -12.76 -0.44 9.99
N SER A 63 -13.26 -0.67 11.21
CA SER A 63 -13.48 0.37 12.23
C SER A 63 -12.39 0.34 13.30
N ALA A 64 -11.99 1.51 13.79
CA ALA A 64 -11.04 1.62 14.91
C ALA A 64 -11.57 1.02 16.23
N ALA A 65 -12.88 0.84 16.37
CA ALA A 65 -13.52 0.33 17.58
C ALA A 65 -13.41 -1.20 17.75
N ASP A 66 -13.12 -1.90 16.67
CA ASP A 66 -13.08 -3.37 16.67
C ASP A 66 -11.61 -3.80 16.75
N GLY A 67 -11.20 -4.31 17.90
CA GLY A 67 -9.96 -5.10 17.99
C GLY A 67 -10.03 -6.18 16.92
N GLU A 68 -9.35 -5.97 15.78
CA GLU A 68 -9.50 -6.80 14.60
C GLU A 68 -9.02 -8.23 14.86
N SER A 69 -9.92 -9.20 14.74
CA SER A 69 -9.53 -10.60 14.75
C SER A 69 -8.78 -10.96 13.45
N LEU A 70 -7.85 -11.92 13.52
CA LEU A 70 -7.14 -12.41 12.33
C LEU A 70 -8.09 -12.94 11.24
N ALA A 71 -9.22 -13.51 11.64
CA ALA A 71 -10.25 -13.98 10.71
C ALA A 71 -10.91 -12.81 9.97
N ALA A 72 -11.16 -11.69 10.65
CA ALA A 72 -11.71 -10.49 10.03
C ALA A 72 -10.69 -9.85 9.05
N LEU A 73 -9.42 -9.79 9.45
CA LEU A 73 -8.35 -9.34 8.55
C LEU A 73 -8.26 -10.22 7.30
N ALA A 74 -8.26 -11.56 7.45
CA ALA A 74 -8.24 -12.47 6.31
C ALA A 74 -9.43 -12.25 5.36
N GLY A 75 -10.63 -12.07 5.89
CA GLY A 75 -11.81 -11.73 5.08
C GLY A 75 -11.66 -10.41 4.30
N ARG A 76 -11.03 -9.41 4.90
CA ARG A 76 -10.74 -8.13 4.22
C ARG A 76 -9.64 -8.26 3.16
N VAL A 77 -8.64 -9.11 3.41
CA VAL A 77 -7.60 -9.42 2.41
C VAL A 77 -8.24 -10.01 1.15
N GLU A 78 -9.18 -10.96 1.30
CA GLU A 78 -9.87 -11.54 0.14
C GLU A 78 -10.77 -10.51 -0.56
N ALA A 79 -11.48 -9.64 0.19
CA ALA A 79 -12.27 -8.57 -0.39
C ALA A 79 -11.41 -7.57 -1.16
N LEU A 80 -10.26 -7.17 -0.61
CA LEU A 80 -9.30 -6.30 -1.29
C LEU A 80 -8.70 -6.99 -2.52
N ALA A 81 -8.33 -8.27 -2.44
CA ALA A 81 -7.81 -9.01 -3.58
C ALA A 81 -8.82 -9.08 -4.74
N ALA A 82 -10.10 -9.32 -4.43
CA ALA A 82 -11.16 -9.29 -5.42
C ALA A 82 -11.33 -7.89 -6.04
N TYR A 83 -11.29 -6.84 -5.22
CA TYR A 83 -11.35 -5.45 -5.68
C TYR A 83 -10.17 -5.11 -6.61
N VAL A 84 -8.94 -5.44 -6.20
CA VAL A 84 -7.72 -5.20 -7.02
C VAL A 84 -7.85 -5.87 -8.39
N ARG A 85 -8.23 -7.15 -8.45
CA ARG A 85 -8.41 -7.88 -9.73
C ARG A 85 -9.47 -7.22 -10.61
N LEU A 86 -10.60 -6.80 -10.02
CA LEU A 86 -11.66 -6.10 -10.75
C LEU A 86 -11.14 -4.80 -11.38
N GLN A 87 -10.39 -3.99 -10.61
CA GLN A 87 -9.87 -2.72 -11.12
C GLN A 87 -8.76 -2.93 -12.16
N GLN A 88 -7.86 -3.88 -11.95
CA GLN A 88 -6.86 -4.26 -12.96
C GLN A 88 -7.51 -4.66 -14.28
N GLN A 89 -8.57 -5.46 -14.23
CA GLN A 89 -9.33 -5.86 -15.42
C GLN A 89 -10.03 -4.66 -16.06
N ARG A 90 -10.69 -3.81 -15.25
CA ARG A 90 -11.40 -2.61 -15.72
C ARG A 90 -10.49 -1.64 -16.46
N PHE A 91 -9.30 -1.40 -15.92
CA PHE A 91 -8.34 -0.47 -16.50
C PHE A 91 -7.36 -1.13 -17.49
N GLY A 92 -7.35 -2.44 -17.61
CA GLY A 92 -6.39 -3.16 -18.45
C GLY A 92 -4.94 -3.06 -17.96
N VAL A 93 -4.74 -2.96 -16.64
CA VAL A 93 -3.43 -2.76 -16.00
C VAL A 93 -2.87 -4.09 -15.49
N LEU A 94 -1.56 -4.30 -15.67
CA LEU A 94 -0.89 -5.49 -15.17
C LEU A 94 -0.64 -5.39 -13.65
N GLN A 95 -0.47 -6.55 -13.01
CA GLN A 95 -0.14 -6.63 -11.59
C GLN A 95 1.16 -5.87 -11.27
N SER A 96 2.18 -5.98 -12.12
CA SER A 96 3.46 -5.27 -11.96
C SER A 96 3.32 -3.75 -11.97
N ASP A 97 2.30 -3.24 -12.65
CA ASP A 97 2.03 -1.80 -12.80
C ASP A 97 0.95 -1.31 -11.80
N THR A 98 0.57 -2.16 -10.84
CA THR A 98 -0.35 -1.83 -9.74
C THR A 98 0.43 -1.67 -8.44
N ALA A 99 0.15 -0.60 -7.69
CA ALA A 99 0.69 -0.36 -6.37
C ALA A 99 -0.43 -0.14 -5.35
N LEU A 100 -0.30 -0.78 -4.17
CA LEU A 100 -1.11 -0.46 -3.00
C LEU A 100 -0.37 0.54 -2.13
N ALA A 101 -1.06 1.55 -1.64
CA ALA A 101 -0.59 2.41 -0.57
C ALA A 101 -1.60 2.40 0.56
N GLY A 102 -1.15 2.23 1.80
CA GLY A 102 -2.04 2.22 2.96
C GLY A 102 -1.51 3.08 4.09
N LEU A 103 -2.42 3.66 4.87
CA LEU A 103 -2.12 4.36 6.12
C LEU A 103 -2.64 3.53 7.30
N GLY A 104 -1.85 3.36 8.36
CA GLY A 104 -2.24 2.68 9.59
C GLY A 104 -2.81 1.27 9.34
N ALA A 105 -4.10 1.06 9.58
CA ALA A 105 -4.78 -0.20 9.30
C ALA A 105 -4.81 -0.53 7.79
N GLY A 106 -4.86 0.47 6.91
CA GLY A 106 -4.70 0.31 5.48
C GLY A 106 -3.33 -0.27 5.10
N SER A 107 -2.27 0.12 5.82
CA SER A 107 -0.94 -0.47 5.67
C SER A 107 -0.92 -1.95 6.06
N THR A 108 -1.51 -2.27 7.21
CA THR A 108 -1.61 -3.65 7.69
C THR A 108 -2.34 -4.54 6.68
N LEU A 109 -3.45 -4.04 6.12
CA LEU A 109 -4.21 -4.75 5.10
C LEU A 109 -3.42 -4.93 3.80
N ALA A 110 -2.71 -3.88 3.34
CA ALA A 110 -1.88 -3.94 2.13
C ALA A 110 -0.70 -4.92 2.27
N LEU A 111 -0.02 -4.92 3.42
CA LEU A 111 1.06 -5.85 3.73
C LEU A 111 0.55 -7.30 3.82
N ALA A 112 -0.61 -7.50 4.46
CA ALA A 112 -1.24 -8.83 4.55
C ALA A 112 -1.61 -9.36 3.16
N LEU A 113 -2.14 -8.50 2.26
CA LEU A 113 -2.42 -8.89 0.88
C LEU A 113 -1.14 -9.25 0.13
N GLY A 114 -0.06 -8.47 0.26
CA GLY A 114 1.22 -8.76 -0.37
C GLY A 114 1.79 -10.12 0.02
N GLY A 115 1.57 -10.55 1.28
CA GLY A 115 1.97 -11.88 1.77
C GLY A 115 1.04 -13.01 1.31
N ALA A 116 -0.28 -12.77 1.31
CA ALA A 116 -1.28 -13.81 0.97
C ALA A 116 -1.44 -14.00 -0.56
N HIS A 117 -1.26 -12.95 -1.33
CA HIS A 117 -1.43 -12.91 -2.79
C HIS A 117 -0.19 -12.32 -3.47
N ASP A 118 0.98 -12.93 -3.25
CA ASP A 118 2.24 -12.47 -3.83
C ASP A 118 2.14 -12.32 -5.35
N GLY A 119 2.58 -11.18 -5.86
CA GLY A 119 2.51 -10.84 -7.28
C GLY A 119 1.15 -10.33 -7.77
N LEU A 120 0.12 -10.24 -6.91
CA LEU A 120 -1.13 -9.58 -7.29
C LEU A 120 -0.93 -8.07 -7.52
N VAL A 121 0.04 -7.48 -6.82
CA VAL A 121 0.49 -6.10 -7.03
C VAL A 121 2.01 -6.06 -7.10
N GLY A 122 2.58 -5.13 -7.85
CA GLY A 122 4.02 -4.99 -7.97
C GLY A 122 4.67 -4.35 -6.75
N ARG A 123 3.94 -3.49 -6.04
CA ARG A 123 4.45 -2.73 -4.89
C ARG A 123 3.42 -2.53 -3.79
N VAL A 124 3.90 -2.48 -2.56
CA VAL A 124 3.15 -2.03 -1.38
C VAL A 124 3.91 -0.87 -0.72
N LEU A 125 3.21 0.23 -0.44
CA LEU A 125 3.67 1.40 0.30
C LEU A 125 2.92 1.43 1.63
N ALA A 126 3.57 1.14 2.74
CA ALA A 126 2.98 1.05 4.06
C ALA A 126 3.35 2.27 4.91
N PHE A 127 2.40 3.19 5.13
CA PHE A 127 2.57 4.41 5.90
C PHE A 127 2.06 4.22 7.32
N GLY A 128 2.91 4.43 8.33
CA GLY A 128 2.52 4.44 9.74
C GLY A 128 1.84 3.16 10.23
N GLY A 129 2.07 2.03 9.59
CA GLY A 129 1.51 0.73 9.96
C GLY A 129 2.46 -0.42 9.64
N GLY A 130 2.19 -1.60 10.20
CA GLY A 130 3.02 -2.78 10.08
C GLY A 130 2.20 -4.06 10.02
N TYR A 131 2.85 -5.20 10.17
CA TYR A 131 2.19 -6.50 10.15
C TYR A 131 1.37 -6.75 11.43
N ALA A 132 0.14 -7.23 11.28
CA ALA A 132 -0.64 -7.78 12.41
C ALA A 132 -0.04 -9.11 12.89
N VAL A 133 0.41 -9.94 11.93
CA VAL A 133 1.14 -11.18 12.15
C VAL A 133 2.26 -11.24 11.13
N TRP A 134 3.46 -11.57 11.58
CA TRP A 134 4.61 -11.70 10.69
C TRP A 134 4.40 -12.81 9.65
N PRO A 135 4.75 -12.56 8.38
CA PRO A 135 4.64 -13.58 7.35
C PRO A 135 5.64 -14.70 7.61
N ALA A 136 5.23 -15.94 7.29
CA ALA A 136 6.12 -17.11 7.38
C ALA A 136 7.13 -17.15 6.21
N ALA A 137 6.86 -16.45 5.11
CA ALA A 137 7.71 -16.35 3.94
C ALA A 137 7.63 -14.94 3.36
N ALA A 138 8.73 -14.46 2.79
CA ALA A 138 8.75 -13.19 2.08
C ALA A 138 8.00 -13.28 0.74
N PRO A 139 7.25 -12.24 0.34
CA PRO A 139 6.75 -12.15 -1.02
C PRO A 139 7.93 -12.03 -1.99
N ALA A 140 7.90 -12.82 -3.07
CA ALA A 140 8.97 -12.88 -4.06
C ALA A 140 8.76 -11.91 -5.24
N LEU A 141 7.50 -11.58 -5.53
CA LEU A 141 7.08 -10.78 -6.68
C LEU A 141 6.61 -9.38 -6.30
N THR A 142 6.34 -9.14 -5.01
CA THR A 142 5.88 -7.86 -4.50
C THR A 142 7.01 -7.16 -3.74
N THR A 143 7.38 -5.94 -4.13
CA THR A 143 8.33 -5.09 -3.41
C THR A 143 7.61 -4.31 -2.30
N LEU A 144 8.19 -4.27 -1.10
CA LEU A 144 7.59 -3.64 0.07
C LEU A 144 8.36 -2.36 0.45
N HIS A 145 7.64 -1.25 0.66
CA HIS A 145 8.20 0.00 1.15
C HIS A 145 7.51 0.37 2.47
N LEU A 146 8.24 0.28 3.59
CA LEU A 146 7.78 0.72 4.90
C LEU A 146 8.21 2.17 5.10
N LEU A 147 7.23 3.05 5.36
CA LEU A 147 7.38 4.50 5.41
C LEU A 147 6.83 5.00 6.74
N HIS A 148 7.67 5.59 7.60
CA HIS A 148 7.30 5.82 8.98
C HIS A 148 7.81 7.15 9.53
N GLY A 149 7.01 7.76 10.42
CA GLY A 149 7.44 8.90 11.21
C GLY A 149 8.18 8.44 12.47
N ALA A 150 9.31 9.09 12.79
CA ALA A 150 10.07 8.75 14.00
C ALA A 150 9.28 9.03 15.30
N ASP A 151 8.38 10.01 15.27
CA ASP A 151 7.58 10.47 16.40
C ASP A 151 6.13 9.92 16.37
N ASP A 152 5.90 8.83 15.61
CA ASP A 152 4.60 8.17 15.55
C ASP A 152 4.23 7.59 16.92
N SER A 153 3.15 8.11 17.50
CA SER A 153 2.62 7.71 18.81
C SER A 153 1.60 6.57 18.74
N VAL A 154 1.13 6.21 17.56
CA VAL A 154 0.14 5.13 17.33
C VAL A 154 0.85 3.83 17.04
N ALA A 155 1.76 3.84 16.08
CA ALA A 155 2.60 2.71 15.74
C ALA A 155 4.06 3.05 16.04
N SER A 156 4.67 2.39 17.02
CA SER A 156 6.04 2.75 17.42
C SER A 156 7.05 2.40 16.32
N VAL A 157 8.03 3.28 16.10
CA VAL A 157 9.12 3.04 15.15
C VAL A 157 9.91 1.76 15.48
N ALA A 158 9.98 1.37 16.77
CA ALA A 158 10.62 0.12 17.19
C ALA A 158 9.92 -1.11 16.63
N ARG A 159 8.57 -1.09 16.58
CA ARG A 159 7.77 -2.17 16.00
C ARG A 159 8.03 -2.29 14.51
N ILE A 160 8.04 -1.18 13.77
CA ILE A 160 8.25 -1.20 12.31
C ILE A 160 9.68 -1.64 11.96
N ARG A 161 10.66 -1.27 12.78
CA ARG A 161 12.03 -1.79 12.64
C ARG A 161 12.12 -3.30 12.86
N ALA A 162 11.34 -3.85 13.80
CA ALA A 162 11.27 -5.29 14.02
C ALA A 162 10.60 -6.00 12.83
N ASP A 163 9.51 -5.43 12.29
CA ASP A 163 8.86 -5.93 11.07
C ASP A 163 9.85 -5.96 9.89
N PHE A 164 10.60 -4.87 9.70
CA PHE A 164 11.61 -4.78 8.65
C PHE A 164 12.75 -5.78 8.84
N ALA A 165 13.27 -5.93 10.07
CA ALA A 165 14.32 -6.90 10.37
C ALA A 165 13.87 -8.33 10.05
N HIS A 166 12.65 -8.69 10.41
CA HIS A 166 12.06 -9.99 10.07
C HIS A 166 11.94 -10.20 8.56
N LEU A 167 11.50 -9.18 7.82
CA LEU A 167 11.46 -9.23 6.36
C LEU A 167 12.85 -9.45 5.74
N MET A 168 13.90 -8.82 6.29
CA MET A 168 15.28 -9.01 5.83
C MET A 168 15.78 -10.43 6.10
N GLU A 169 15.45 -11.01 7.25
CA GLU A 169 15.77 -12.41 7.59
C GLU A 169 15.11 -13.39 6.60
N LEU A 170 13.90 -13.08 6.13
CA LEU A 170 13.21 -13.86 5.11
C LEU A 170 13.70 -13.60 3.68
N GLY A 171 14.61 -12.64 3.47
CA GLY A 171 15.12 -12.25 2.15
C GLY A 171 14.12 -11.49 1.29
N ALA A 172 13.20 -10.74 1.91
CA ALA A 172 12.23 -9.91 1.20
C ALA A 172 12.87 -8.79 0.39
N ASP A 173 12.24 -8.41 -0.70
CA ASP A 173 12.52 -7.16 -1.41
C ASP A 173 11.80 -6.01 -0.69
N ALA A 174 12.46 -5.44 0.33
CA ALA A 174 11.85 -4.42 1.16
C ALA A 174 12.79 -3.25 1.47
N THR A 175 12.22 -2.08 1.71
CA THR A 175 12.94 -0.88 2.21
C THR A 175 12.22 -0.33 3.44
N LEU A 176 12.97 0.36 4.30
CA LEU A 176 12.45 1.11 5.43
C LEU A 176 12.97 2.54 5.38
N ASP A 177 12.06 3.50 5.40
CA ASP A 177 12.35 4.93 5.54
C ASP A 177 11.72 5.45 6.81
N VAL A 178 12.53 6.03 7.69
CA VAL A 178 12.08 6.66 8.93
C VAL A 178 12.41 8.15 8.88
N VAL A 179 11.38 8.97 8.91
CA VAL A 179 11.51 10.43 8.80
C VAL A 179 11.46 11.06 10.19
N SER A 180 12.49 11.81 10.55
CA SER A 180 12.56 12.57 11.81
C SER A 180 11.46 13.64 11.85
N SER A 181 10.95 13.90 13.05
CA SER A 181 9.91 14.93 13.31
C SER A 181 8.59 14.72 12.55
N ALA A 182 8.34 13.50 12.09
CA ALA A 182 7.05 13.10 11.54
C ALA A 182 6.32 12.19 12.53
N GLY A 183 5.05 12.49 12.79
CA GLY A 183 4.16 11.67 13.61
C GLY A 183 3.39 10.63 12.80
N HIS A 184 2.26 10.17 13.36
CA HIS A 184 1.32 9.31 12.66
C HIS A 184 0.61 10.10 11.55
N GLY A 185 0.46 9.49 10.36
CA GLY A 185 -0.26 10.09 9.24
C GLY A 185 0.60 10.33 7.99
N LEU A 186 -0.03 11.00 7.03
CA LEU A 186 0.60 11.34 5.74
C LEU A 186 1.39 12.66 5.87
N HIS A 187 2.57 12.58 6.51
CA HIS A 187 3.46 13.73 6.59
C HIS A 187 4.13 13.97 5.22
N PRO A 188 4.25 15.22 4.72
CA PRO A 188 4.82 15.52 3.39
C PRO A 188 6.16 14.85 3.15
N ALA A 189 7.11 14.93 4.09
CA ALA A 189 8.42 14.31 3.93
C ALA A 189 8.37 12.76 3.87
N VAL A 190 7.38 12.11 4.48
CA VAL A 190 7.17 10.65 4.36
C VAL A 190 6.58 10.31 3.00
N MET A 191 5.64 11.14 2.49
CA MET A 191 5.07 10.97 1.16
C MET A 191 6.11 11.20 0.06
N ASP A 192 7.02 12.17 0.21
CA ASP A 192 8.13 12.42 -0.72
C ASP A 192 9.09 11.20 -0.79
N GLN A 193 9.33 10.52 0.34
CA GLN A 193 10.11 9.27 0.33
C GLN A 193 9.41 8.18 -0.48
N ALA A 194 8.07 8.08 -0.41
CA ALA A 194 7.32 7.12 -1.22
C ALA A 194 7.52 7.36 -2.72
N VAL A 195 7.41 8.62 -3.16
CA VAL A 195 7.68 9.00 -4.56
C VAL A 195 9.11 8.64 -4.95
N THR A 196 10.09 8.98 -4.10
CA THR A 196 11.51 8.65 -4.32
C THR A 196 11.70 7.15 -4.49
N ARG A 197 11.08 6.32 -3.62
CA ARG A 197 11.17 4.86 -3.72
C ARG A 197 10.55 4.31 -4.99
N LEU A 198 9.39 4.82 -5.38
CA LEU A 198 8.73 4.41 -6.63
C LEU A 198 9.56 4.74 -7.87
N GLN A 199 10.27 5.87 -7.87
CA GLN A 199 11.09 6.33 -9.01
C GLN A 199 12.47 5.70 -9.06
N THR A 200 13.06 5.32 -7.92
CA THR A 200 14.48 4.94 -7.85
C THR A 200 14.73 3.48 -7.47
N CYS A 201 13.79 2.83 -6.78
CA CYS A 201 13.97 1.44 -6.35
C CYS A 201 13.70 0.46 -7.49
N VAL A 202 14.75 -0.21 -7.96
CA VAL A 202 14.62 -1.32 -8.91
C VAL A 202 14.39 -2.60 -8.11
N PRO A 203 13.25 -3.31 -8.34
CA PRO A 203 12.94 -4.54 -7.60
C PRO A 203 14.01 -5.61 -7.72
N LEU A 204 14.32 -6.31 -6.61
CA LEU A 204 15.36 -7.36 -6.58
C LEU A 204 15.12 -8.48 -7.59
N ARG A 205 13.86 -8.77 -7.94
CA ARG A 205 13.53 -9.78 -8.95
C ARG A 205 14.15 -9.49 -10.32
N PHE A 206 14.32 -8.20 -10.67
CA PHE A 206 14.99 -7.85 -11.94
C PHE A 206 16.49 -8.11 -11.92
N TRP A 207 17.16 -7.97 -10.76
CA TRP A 207 18.57 -8.30 -10.61
C TRP A 207 18.83 -9.80 -10.61
N LYS A 208 17.88 -10.61 -10.10
CA LYS A 208 18.00 -12.09 -10.09
C LYS A 208 17.74 -12.73 -11.45
N SER A 209 17.23 -11.97 -12.42
CA SER A 209 16.97 -12.43 -13.78
C SER A 209 18.09 -12.11 -14.79
N LEU A 210 19.13 -11.38 -14.35
CA LEU A 210 20.35 -11.09 -15.10
C LEU A 210 21.44 -12.13 -14.82
#